data_e889e3adb2efeea470fc69b8aeec039f
#
_entry.id   e889e3adb2efeea470fc69b8aeec039f
#
_cell.length_a   1.000
_cell.length_b   1.000
_cell.length_c   1.000
_cell.angle_alpha   90.00
_cell.angle_beta   90.00
_cell.angle_gamma   90.00
#
_symmetry.space_group_name_H-M   'P 1'
#
loop_
_entity.id
_entity.type
_entity.pdbx_description
1 polymer ?
#
loop_
_entity_poly.entity_id
_entity_poly.type
_entity_poly.pdbx_seq_one_letter_code
_entity_poly.pdbx_strand_id
1 'polypeptide(L)'
;MNCDDAFVFVDRLPGSGGLPVGTGAMAAILGLESQVVRAGCAEAAQATGEVVEAVNFNDPKQTVIAGTKAAVDAACVTLKGMGAKRALPLPVSAPFHCSLMKPAAEVLKARLATTAFVEPSIPVINNIDVQVEKTADYIRDALYRQAFGPVRWVEVVRALRTRGVTHVVECGPGKALSGM
;
A
#
# COMPACT_ATOMS: atom_id res chain seq x y z
N MET A 1 -3.28 -14.47 4.75
CA MET A 1 -2.33 -13.58 5.43
C MET A 1 -2.63 -12.18 4.93
N ASN A 2 -3.19 -11.34 5.79
CA ASN A 2 -3.58 -9.98 5.45
C ASN A 2 -2.30 -9.15 5.21
N CYS A 3 -2.33 -8.12 4.36
CA CYS A 3 -1.17 -7.23 4.20
C CYS A 3 -0.69 -6.67 5.55
N ASP A 4 -1.62 -6.42 6.47
CA ASP A 4 -1.34 -5.96 7.82
C ASP A 4 -0.51 -6.96 8.64
N ASP A 5 -0.71 -8.28 8.47
CA ASP A 5 0.06 -9.30 9.17
C ASP A 5 1.52 -9.38 8.71
N ALA A 6 1.78 -9.12 7.43
CA ALA A 6 3.14 -9.04 6.91
C ALA A 6 3.88 -7.80 7.46
N PHE A 7 3.18 -6.67 7.66
CA PHE A 7 3.75 -5.46 8.24
C PHE A 7 3.99 -5.54 9.74
N VAL A 8 3.11 -6.21 10.49
CA VAL A 8 3.34 -6.52 11.93
C VAL A 8 4.62 -7.34 12.11
N PHE A 9 4.97 -8.19 11.14
CA PHE A 9 6.22 -8.94 11.17
C PHE A 9 7.45 -8.04 10.95
N VAL A 10 7.36 -7.07 10.04
CA VAL A 10 8.45 -6.11 9.76
C VAL A 10 8.70 -5.19 10.96
N ASP A 11 7.64 -4.72 11.62
CA ASP A 11 7.72 -3.87 12.82
C ASP A 11 8.38 -4.58 14.01
N ARG A 12 8.36 -5.92 14.05
CA ARG A 12 8.96 -6.75 15.10
C ARG A 12 10.35 -7.28 14.79
N LEU A 13 10.90 -7.03 13.60
CA LEU A 13 12.26 -7.45 13.26
C LEU A 13 13.28 -6.57 14.01
N PRO A 14 14.21 -7.16 14.79
CA PRO A 14 15.28 -6.40 15.41
C PRO A 14 16.08 -5.64 14.35
N GLY A 15 16.27 -4.35 14.52
CA GLY A 15 17.03 -3.50 13.58
C GLY A 15 16.23 -3.03 12.36
N SER A 16 14.90 -3.19 12.34
CA SER A 16 14.06 -2.74 11.22
C SER A 16 14.10 -1.22 10.97
N GLY A 17 14.73 -0.44 11.87
CA GLY A 17 14.82 1.00 11.71
C GLY A 17 13.44 1.66 11.57
N GLY A 18 12.42 1.03 12.17
CA GLY A 18 11.05 1.51 12.08
C GLY A 18 10.99 2.99 12.40
N LEU A 19 10.23 3.74 11.64
CA LEU A 19 9.99 5.14 11.94
C LEU A 19 9.53 5.24 13.40
N PRO A 20 10.03 6.22 14.18
CA PRO A 20 9.54 6.43 15.53
C PRO A 20 8.02 6.47 15.54
N VAL A 21 7.40 5.81 16.52
CA VAL A 21 5.93 5.78 16.66
C VAL A 21 5.38 7.22 16.62
N GLY A 22 4.43 7.45 15.71
CA GLY A 22 3.79 8.77 15.56
C GLY A 22 4.43 9.71 14.53
N THR A 23 5.49 9.30 13.84
CA THR A 23 6.09 10.10 12.74
C THR A 23 5.41 9.90 11.40
N GLY A 24 4.75 8.76 11.20
CA GLY A 24 3.99 8.43 10.00
C GLY A 24 2.49 8.56 10.20
N ALA A 25 1.77 8.76 9.11
CA ALA A 25 0.31 8.80 9.09
C ALA A 25 -0.24 8.26 7.77
N MET A 26 -1.51 7.88 7.79
CA MET A 26 -2.28 7.51 6.60
C MET A 26 -3.67 8.15 6.66
N ALA A 27 -4.25 8.42 5.50
CA ALA A 27 -5.62 8.90 5.40
C ALA A 27 -6.34 8.31 4.16
N ALA A 28 -7.62 7.99 4.31
CA ALA A 28 -8.47 7.57 3.21
C ALA A 28 -9.12 8.80 2.54
N ILE A 29 -8.92 8.95 1.25
CA ILE A 29 -9.48 10.00 0.40
C ILE A 29 -10.60 9.41 -0.43
N LEU A 30 -11.81 9.95 -0.28
CA LEU A 30 -13.01 9.48 -0.96
C LEU A 30 -13.58 10.55 -1.91
N GLY A 31 -14.02 10.08 -3.07
CA GLY A 31 -14.75 10.91 -4.04
C GLY A 31 -13.88 11.54 -5.12
N LEU A 32 -12.58 11.32 -5.11
CA LEU A 32 -11.65 11.78 -6.15
C LEU A 32 -11.07 10.61 -6.93
N GLU A 33 -10.83 10.84 -8.22
CA GLU A 33 -10.06 9.92 -9.05
C GLU A 33 -8.60 9.85 -8.59
N SER A 34 -7.98 8.68 -8.73
CA SER A 34 -6.61 8.40 -8.24
C SER A 34 -5.57 9.39 -8.77
N GLN A 35 -5.71 9.86 -10.01
CA GLN A 35 -4.77 10.83 -10.58
C GLN A 35 -4.84 12.19 -9.89
N VAL A 36 -6.05 12.64 -9.52
CA VAL A 36 -6.25 13.88 -8.76
C VAL A 36 -5.63 13.75 -7.36
N VAL A 37 -5.80 12.57 -6.73
CA VAL A 37 -5.17 12.30 -5.43
C VAL A 37 -3.64 12.32 -5.53
N ARG A 38 -3.06 11.73 -6.58
CA ARG A 38 -1.60 11.80 -6.82
C ARG A 38 -1.11 13.24 -7.00
N ALA A 39 -1.84 14.07 -7.76
CA ALA A 39 -1.51 15.48 -7.96
C ALA A 39 -1.54 16.26 -6.63
N GLY A 40 -2.59 16.07 -5.82
CA GLY A 40 -2.70 16.72 -4.51
C GLY A 40 -1.63 16.27 -3.52
N CYS A 41 -1.22 14.99 -3.55
CA CYS A 41 -0.06 14.52 -2.77
C CYS A 41 1.25 15.21 -3.22
N ALA A 42 1.47 15.33 -4.53
CA ALA A 42 2.67 16.00 -5.06
C ALA A 42 2.71 17.47 -4.67
N GLU A 43 1.57 18.19 -4.72
CA GLU A 43 1.46 19.57 -4.28
C GLU A 43 1.75 19.71 -2.78
N ALA A 44 1.17 18.85 -1.94
CA ALA A 44 1.40 18.87 -0.50
C ALA A 44 2.86 18.51 -0.15
N ALA A 45 3.46 17.54 -0.84
CA ALA A 45 4.87 17.18 -0.66
C ALA A 45 5.79 18.36 -1.03
N GLN A 46 5.50 19.07 -2.11
CA GLN A 46 6.26 20.26 -2.50
C GLN A 46 6.10 21.39 -1.48
N ALA A 47 4.90 21.61 -0.97
CA ALA A 47 4.61 22.69 -0.01
C ALA A 47 5.25 22.43 1.37
N THR A 48 5.33 21.18 1.80
CA THR A 48 5.87 20.80 3.11
C THR A 48 7.36 20.46 3.09
N GLY A 49 7.91 20.11 1.93
CA GLY A 49 9.24 19.52 1.80
C GLY A 49 9.33 18.09 2.35
N GLU A 50 8.20 17.44 2.63
CA GLU A 50 8.10 16.13 3.25
C GLU A 50 7.39 15.12 2.36
N VAL A 51 7.47 13.82 2.71
CA VAL A 51 6.90 12.72 1.92
C VAL A 51 5.42 12.55 2.20
N VAL A 52 4.60 12.55 1.15
CA VAL A 52 3.24 12.02 1.12
C VAL A 52 2.94 11.43 -0.26
N GLU A 53 2.43 10.21 -0.30
CA GLU A 53 2.21 9.44 -1.52
C GLU A 53 0.82 8.81 -1.53
N ALA A 54 0.24 8.63 -2.73
CA ALA A 54 -0.96 7.83 -2.92
C ALA A 54 -0.57 6.35 -2.97
N VAL A 55 -1.03 5.56 -2.01
CA VAL A 55 -0.48 4.23 -1.75
C VAL A 55 -1.47 3.08 -1.94
N ASN A 56 -2.75 3.18 -1.59
CA ASN A 56 -3.71 2.11 -1.84
C ASN A 56 -4.81 2.59 -2.79
N PHE A 57 -4.90 1.97 -3.94
CA PHE A 57 -5.94 2.23 -4.94
C PHE A 57 -7.04 1.18 -4.78
N ASN A 58 -7.92 1.40 -3.80
CA ASN A 58 -8.91 0.43 -3.35
C ASN A 58 -10.18 0.42 -4.20
N ASP A 59 -10.58 1.58 -4.71
CA ASP A 59 -11.72 1.80 -5.59
C ASP A 59 -11.39 2.96 -6.54
N PRO A 60 -12.04 3.09 -7.71
CA PRO A 60 -11.80 4.22 -8.63
C PRO A 60 -11.89 5.60 -7.99
N LYS A 61 -12.66 5.74 -6.90
CA LYS A 61 -12.84 6.99 -6.14
C LYS A 61 -12.48 6.87 -4.65
N GLN A 62 -11.68 5.87 -4.31
CA GLN A 62 -11.16 5.68 -2.97
C GLN A 62 -9.67 5.35 -3.02
N THR A 63 -8.86 6.28 -2.57
CA THR A 63 -7.41 6.14 -2.51
C THR A 63 -6.92 6.43 -1.09
N VAL A 64 -6.02 5.60 -0.57
CA VAL A 64 -5.32 5.89 0.70
C VAL A 64 -4.01 6.60 0.37
N ILE A 65 -3.70 7.62 1.18
CA ILE A 65 -2.43 8.34 1.15
C ILE A 65 -1.62 8.00 2.41
N ALA A 66 -0.29 8.00 2.30
CA ALA A 66 0.62 7.74 3.40
C ALA A 66 1.85 8.63 3.32
N GLY A 67 2.43 8.97 4.45
CA GLY A 67 3.61 9.83 4.53
C GLY A 67 3.92 10.25 5.94
N THR A 68 4.68 11.35 6.10
CA THR A 68 4.84 12.00 7.39
C THR A 68 3.51 12.61 7.84
N LYS A 69 3.31 12.75 9.14
CA LYS A 69 2.05 13.30 9.67
C LYS A 69 1.76 14.69 9.11
N ALA A 70 2.75 15.57 9.08
CA ALA A 70 2.57 16.95 8.60
C ALA A 70 2.18 16.98 7.11
N ALA A 71 2.83 16.19 6.26
CA ALA A 71 2.52 16.13 4.83
C ALA A 71 1.16 15.48 4.55
N VAL A 72 0.77 14.44 5.31
CA VAL A 72 -0.57 13.84 5.20
C VAL A 72 -1.67 14.82 5.63
N ASP A 73 -1.47 15.57 6.73
CA ASP A 73 -2.42 16.58 7.17
C ASP A 73 -2.57 17.69 6.10
N ALA A 74 -1.46 18.18 5.52
CA ALA A 74 -1.48 19.14 4.42
C ALA A 74 -2.19 18.59 3.18
N ALA A 75 -1.88 17.34 2.78
CA ALA A 75 -2.54 16.69 1.66
C ALA A 75 -4.05 16.53 1.86
N CYS A 76 -4.51 16.24 3.08
CA CYS A 76 -5.93 16.19 3.39
C CYS A 76 -6.63 17.55 3.17
N VAL A 77 -5.97 18.66 3.48
CA VAL A 77 -6.51 20.02 3.24
C VAL A 77 -6.55 20.31 1.74
N THR A 78 -5.44 20.10 1.03
CA THR A 78 -5.33 20.29 -0.42
C THR A 78 -6.38 19.46 -1.18
N LEU A 79 -6.50 18.16 -0.87
CA LEU A 79 -7.44 17.27 -1.53
C LEU A 79 -8.91 17.61 -1.23
N LYS A 80 -9.23 18.12 -0.04
CA LYS A 80 -10.55 18.68 0.23
C LYS A 80 -10.83 19.90 -0.63
N GLY A 81 -9.87 20.80 -0.81
CA GLY A 81 -9.96 21.93 -1.74
C GLY A 81 -10.17 21.49 -3.20
N MET A 82 -9.60 20.34 -3.61
CA MET A 82 -9.77 19.72 -4.93
C MET A 82 -11.10 18.95 -5.07
N GLY A 83 -11.96 18.93 -4.04
CA GLY A 83 -13.30 18.34 -4.11
C GLY A 83 -13.44 16.94 -3.51
N ALA A 84 -12.49 16.48 -2.68
CA ALA A 84 -12.66 15.23 -1.94
C ALA A 84 -13.89 15.31 -1.03
N LYS A 85 -14.78 14.32 -1.15
CA LYS A 85 -15.97 14.21 -0.30
C LYS A 85 -15.59 14.01 1.17
N ARG A 86 -14.54 13.20 1.40
CA ARG A 86 -14.00 12.93 2.74
C ARG A 86 -12.49 12.73 2.65
N ALA A 87 -11.77 13.19 3.67
CA ALA A 87 -10.39 12.83 3.97
C ALA A 87 -10.38 12.35 5.42
N LEU A 88 -10.20 11.05 5.63
CA LEU A 88 -10.37 10.39 6.93
C LEU A 88 -9.01 9.84 7.39
N PRO A 89 -8.42 10.39 8.46
CA PRO A 89 -7.24 9.80 9.07
C PRO A 89 -7.52 8.36 9.50
N LEU A 90 -6.55 7.49 9.26
CA LEU A 90 -6.61 6.09 9.66
C LEU A 90 -5.91 5.89 11.02
N PRO A 91 -6.41 5.00 11.88
CA PRO A 91 -5.83 4.73 13.20
C PRO A 91 -4.60 3.82 13.09
N VAL A 92 -3.61 4.23 12.30
CA VAL A 92 -2.35 3.51 12.08
C VAL A 92 -1.17 4.39 12.46
N SER A 93 -0.09 3.77 12.94
CA SER A 93 1.11 4.46 13.44
C SER A 93 2.27 4.51 12.44
N ALA A 94 2.14 3.81 11.29
CA ALA A 94 3.18 3.74 10.27
C ALA A 94 2.64 4.12 8.89
N PRO A 95 3.48 4.74 8.03
CA PRO A 95 3.10 5.16 6.68
C PRO A 95 3.31 4.00 5.70
N PHE A 96 2.46 2.97 5.79
CA PHE A 96 2.59 1.76 4.98
C PHE A 96 2.54 2.06 3.47
N HIS A 97 3.24 1.25 2.69
CA HIS A 97 3.24 1.28 1.22
C HIS A 97 3.84 2.55 0.59
N CYS A 98 4.54 3.40 1.34
CA CYS A 98 5.25 4.57 0.80
C CYS A 98 6.76 4.46 0.95
N SER A 99 7.50 5.37 0.32
CA SER A 99 8.96 5.38 0.29
C SER A 99 9.63 5.43 1.67
N LEU A 100 8.94 5.93 2.70
CA LEU A 100 9.44 5.94 4.08
C LEU A 100 9.60 4.53 4.67
N MET A 101 8.97 3.52 4.06
CA MET A 101 9.12 2.11 4.48
C MET A 101 10.38 1.43 3.90
N LYS A 102 11.18 2.10 3.06
CA LYS A 102 12.39 1.50 2.48
C LYS A 102 13.37 0.93 3.50
N PRO A 103 13.68 1.58 4.63
CA PRO A 103 14.57 0.99 5.64
C PRO A 103 14.08 -0.36 6.17
N ALA A 104 12.78 -0.47 6.43
CA ALA A 104 12.15 -1.73 6.85
C ALA A 104 12.16 -2.77 5.72
N ALA A 105 11.98 -2.33 4.47
CA ALA A 105 12.04 -3.21 3.30
C ALA A 105 13.44 -3.81 3.08
N GLU A 106 14.53 -3.09 3.38
CA GLU A 106 15.89 -3.63 3.29
C GLU A 106 16.11 -4.78 4.29
N VAL A 107 15.58 -4.66 5.51
CA VAL A 107 15.62 -5.76 6.49
C VAL A 107 14.79 -6.96 6.00
N LEU A 108 13.61 -6.71 5.46
CA LEU A 108 12.78 -7.75 4.82
C LEU A 108 13.53 -8.43 3.68
N LYS A 109 14.19 -7.68 2.80
CA LYS A 109 14.99 -8.19 1.68
C LYS A 109 16.06 -9.17 2.13
N ALA A 110 16.81 -8.82 3.18
CA ALA A 110 17.81 -9.71 3.77
C ALA A 110 17.17 -11.02 4.28
N ARG A 111 16.00 -10.97 4.89
CA ARG A 111 15.27 -12.15 5.34
C ARG A 111 14.76 -12.99 4.17
N LEU A 112 14.20 -12.34 3.14
CA LEU A 112 13.71 -13.02 1.94
C LEU A 112 14.83 -13.75 1.19
N ALA A 113 16.05 -13.22 1.19
CA ALA A 113 17.21 -13.86 0.57
C ALA A 113 17.55 -15.24 1.16
N THR A 114 17.28 -15.44 2.46
CA THR A 114 17.53 -16.69 3.18
C THR A 114 16.30 -17.59 3.27
N THR A 115 15.14 -17.13 2.79
CA THR A 115 13.89 -17.89 2.81
C THR A 115 13.76 -18.73 1.55
N ALA A 116 13.45 -20.01 1.72
CA ALA A 116 13.16 -20.89 0.59
C ALA A 116 11.79 -20.55 -0.02
N PHE A 117 11.76 -20.35 -1.33
CA PHE A 117 10.54 -20.16 -2.11
C PHE A 117 10.44 -21.28 -3.15
N VAL A 118 9.24 -21.74 -3.36
CA VAL A 118 8.89 -22.67 -4.45
C VAL A 118 7.88 -22.01 -5.37
N GLU A 119 7.83 -22.45 -6.62
CA GLU A 119 6.82 -21.98 -7.57
C GLU A 119 5.42 -22.28 -7.03
N PRO A 120 4.53 -21.30 -6.99
CA PRO A 120 3.15 -21.49 -6.53
C PRO A 120 2.39 -22.43 -7.48
N SER A 121 1.72 -23.43 -6.92
CA SER A 121 0.83 -24.33 -7.70
C SER A 121 -0.46 -23.63 -8.14
N ILE A 122 -0.86 -22.56 -7.42
CA ILE A 122 -2.00 -21.71 -7.75
C ILE A 122 -1.46 -20.34 -8.13
N PRO A 123 -1.87 -19.76 -9.28
CA PRO A 123 -1.42 -18.42 -9.67
C PRO A 123 -1.80 -17.36 -8.64
N VAL A 124 -0.83 -16.59 -8.17
CA VAL A 124 -1.03 -15.48 -7.23
C VAL A 124 -0.72 -14.16 -7.94
N ILE A 125 -1.71 -13.28 -8.05
CA ILE A 125 -1.50 -11.94 -8.60
C ILE A 125 -0.97 -11.05 -7.47
N ASN A 126 0.23 -10.48 -7.64
CA ASN A 126 0.80 -9.54 -6.68
C ASN A 126 0.20 -8.14 -6.85
N ASN A 127 0.21 -7.33 -5.78
CA ASN A 127 -0.34 -5.97 -5.79
C ASN A 127 0.58 -4.93 -6.43
N ILE A 128 1.90 -5.19 -6.45
CA ILE A 128 2.86 -4.17 -6.90
C ILE A 128 2.93 -4.08 -8.42
N ASP A 129 2.91 -5.22 -9.13
CA ASP A 129 3.03 -5.29 -10.59
C ASP A 129 1.73 -5.70 -11.27
N VAL A 130 0.76 -6.24 -10.50
CA VAL A 130 -0.48 -6.87 -11.03
C VAL A 130 -0.14 -8.06 -11.93
N GLN A 131 0.92 -8.80 -11.56
CA GLN A 131 1.45 -9.93 -12.30
C GLN A 131 1.45 -11.21 -11.46
N VAL A 132 1.57 -12.34 -12.14
CA VAL A 132 1.80 -13.65 -11.52
C VAL A 132 3.28 -13.97 -11.64
N GLU A 133 3.96 -13.97 -10.51
CA GLU A 133 5.36 -14.35 -10.44
C GLU A 133 5.49 -15.87 -10.24
N LYS A 134 6.41 -16.49 -10.98
CA LYS A 134 6.62 -17.94 -10.94
C LYS A 134 7.93 -18.33 -10.28
N THR A 135 8.98 -17.56 -10.49
CA THR A 135 10.30 -17.91 -9.95
C THR A 135 10.51 -17.33 -8.56
N ALA A 136 11.30 -18.01 -7.75
CA ALA A 136 11.66 -17.57 -6.41
C ALA A 136 12.22 -16.13 -6.38
N ASP A 137 13.05 -15.77 -7.37
CA ASP A 137 13.70 -14.46 -7.42
C ASP A 137 12.70 -13.34 -7.72
N TYR A 138 11.79 -13.54 -8.68
CA TYR A 138 10.73 -12.58 -8.97
C TYR A 138 9.74 -12.43 -7.81
N ILE A 139 9.43 -13.53 -7.11
CA ILE A 139 8.58 -13.49 -5.92
C ILE A 139 9.25 -12.67 -4.81
N ARG A 140 10.55 -12.90 -4.53
CA ARG A 140 11.30 -12.12 -3.54
C ARG A 140 11.34 -10.64 -3.87
N ASP A 141 11.61 -10.31 -5.14
CA ASP A 141 11.66 -8.93 -5.61
C ASP A 141 10.29 -8.24 -5.47
N ALA A 142 9.21 -8.90 -5.89
CA ALA A 142 7.86 -8.36 -5.75
C ALA A 142 7.49 -8.12 -4.28
N LEU A 143 7.80 -9.05 -3.37
CA LEU A 143 7.56 -8.90 -1.93
C LEU A 143 8.39 -7.76 -1.32
N TYR A 144 9.65 -7.62 -1.74
CA TYR A 144 10.50 -6.49 -1.31
C TYR A 144 9.90 -5.15 -1.74
N ARG A 145 9.55 -5.00 -3.03
CA ARG A 145 8.98 -3.75 -3.56
C ARG A 145 7.59 -3.45 -3.00
N GLN A 146 6.81 -4.49 -2.66
CA GLN A 146 5.49 -4.33 -2.07
C GLN A 146 5.54 -3.64 -0.70
N ALA A 147 6.61 -3.80 0.06
CA ALA A 147 6.75 -3.21 1.39
C ALA A 147 6.70 -1.67 1.38
N PHE A 148 7.19 -1.05 0.30
CA PHE A 148 7.21 0.42 0.14
C PHE A 148 6.53 0.90 -1.14
N GLY A 149 5.88 0.01 -1.87
CA GLY A 149 5.18 0.31 -3.11
C GLY A 149 3.67 0.19 -2.99
N PRO A 150 2.92 0.73 -3.96
CA PRO A 150 1.48 0.86 -3.87
C PRO A 150 0.73 -0.48 -3.95
N VAL A 151 -0.44 -0.53 -3.31
CA VAL A 151 -1.45 -1.57 -3.49
C VAL A 151 -2.38 -1.19 -4.63
N ARG A 152 -2.30 -1.89 -5.76
CA ARG A 152 -3.05 -1.62 -6.99
C ARG A 152 -4.33 -2.48 -7.07
N TRP A 153 -5.15 -2.43 -6.00
CA TRP A 153 -6.29 -3.34 -5.85
C TRP A 153 -7.30 -3.26 -6.99
N VAL A 154 -7.65 -2.07 -7.45
CA VAL A 154 -8.54 -1.88 -8.62
C VAL A 154 -8.02 -2.63 -9.85
N GLU A 155 -6.71 -2.58 -10.09
CA GLU A 155 -6.09 -3.24 -11.23
C GLU A 155 -6.02 -4.76 -11.02
N VAL A 156 -5.78 -5.23 -9.79
CA VAL A 156 -5.84 -6.67 -9.46
C VAL A 156 -7.23 -7.23 -9.75
N VAL A 157 -8.30 -6.55 -9.30
CA VAL A 157 -9.68 -6.99 -9.56
C VAL A 157 -9.98 -7.02 -11.07
N ARG A 158 -9.53 -6.02 -11.82
CA ARG A 158 -9.66 -5.99 -13.29
C ARG A 158 -8.89 -7.14 -13.95
N ALA A 159 -7.67 -7.41 -13.48
CA ALA A 159 -6.85 -8.53 -13.99
C ALA A 159 -7.49 -9.88 -13.71
N LEU A 160 -8.10 -10.08 -12.54
CA LEU A 160 -8.88 -11.28 -12.22
C LEU A 160 -10.04 -11.46 -13.21
N ARG A 161 -10.82 -10.39 -13.45
CA ARG A 161 -11.92 -10.41 -14.42
C ARG A 161 -11.45 -10.76 -15.83
N THR A 162 -10.36 -10.14 -16.29
CA THR A 162 -9.78 -10.40 -17.62
C THR A 162 -9.33 -11.86 -17.77
N ARG A 163 -8.94 -12.50 -16.67
CA ARG A 163 -8.56 -13.92 -16.61
C ARG A 163 -9.76 -14.88 -16.49
N GLY A 164 -11.00 -14.37 -16.57
CA GLY A 164 -12.22 -15.17 -16.54
C GLY A 164 -12.69 -15.56 -15.14
N VAL A 165 -12.16 -14.95 -14.08
CA VAL A 165 -12.65 -15.20 -12.72
C VAL A 165 -14.05 -14.61 -12.57
N THR A 166 -15.01 -15.45 -12.17
CA THR A 166 -16.42 -15.09 -12.00
C THR A 166 -16.84 -14.99 -10.53
N HIS A 167 -16.10 -15.63 -9.63
CA HIS A 167 -16.39 -15.65 -8.21
C HIS A 167 -15.13 -15.33 -7.42
N VAL A 168 -15.25 -14.47 -6.42
CA VAL A 168 -14.16 -14.10 -5.51
C VAL A 168 -14.62 -14.39 -4.09
N VAL A 169 -13.77 -15.03 -3.31
CA VAL A 169 -14.03 -15.35 -1.90
C VAL A 169 -12.99 -14.63 -1.05
N GLU A 170 -13.45 -13.79 -0.12
CA GLU A 170 -12.58 -13.17 0.88
C GLU A 170 -12.29 -14.17 2.00
N CYS A 171 -11.01 -14.57 2.13
CA CYS A 171 -10.54 -15.47 3.15
C CYS A 171 -9.88 -14.69 4.28
N GLY A 172 -10.54 -14.55 5.41
CA GLY A 172 -10.00 -13.83 6.57
C GLY A 172 -11.07 -13.28 7.49
N PRO A 173 -10.69 -12.64 8.59
CA PRO A 173 -11.61 -11.96 9.49
C PRO A 173 -12.13 -10.67 8.83
N GLY A 174 -13.44 -10.45 8.92
CA GLY A 174 -14.08 -9.24 8.38
C GLY A 174 -14.63 -9.39 6.97
N LYS A 175 -15.01 -8.26 6.38
CA LYS A 175 -15.63 -8.15 5.05
C LYS A 175 -15.17 -6.87 4.33
N ALA A 176 -13.92 -6.48 4.49
CA ALA A 176 -13.42 -5.21 3.97
C ALA A 176 -13.33 -5.23 2.44
N LEU A 177 -12.83 -6.32 1.86
CA LEU A 177 -12.64 -6.46 0.42
C LEU A 177 -13.96 -6.77 -0.31
N SER A 178 -14.88 -7.49 0.34
CA SER A 178 -16.20 -7.82 -0.24
C SER A 178 -17.11 -6.60 -0.37
N GLY A 179 -16.77 -5.49 0.27
CA GLY A 179 -17.52 -4.23 0.22
C GLY A 179 -16.95 -3.19 -0.75
N MET A 180 -15.86 -3.54 -1.44
CA MET A 180 -15.14 -2.66 -2.40
C MET A 180 -15.46 -3.04 -3.88
#